data_3cc8f1946aa43b163433de68f97ea898
#
_entry.id   3cc8f1946aa43b163433de68f97ea898
#
_cell.length_a   1.000
_cell.length_b   1.000
_cell.length_c   1.000
_cell.angle_alpha   90.00
_cell.angle_beta   90.00
_cell.angle_gamma   90.00
#
_symmetry.space_group_name_H-M   'P 1'
#
loop_
_entity.id
_entity.type
_entity.pdbx_description
1 polymer ?
#
loop_
_entity_poly.entity_id
_entity_poly.type
_entity_poly.pdbx_seq_one_letter_code
_entity_poly.pdbx_strand_id
1 'polypeptide(L)'
;MVKYILLSVLWFTGFFQQQNNAKEIVRISDERMRGKSMKGEMILKVVRPEYTRELDLYSWAKGTEFSLVEVLAPAKDKGTTYLKRKKEVWDWVPTLERTIKLPPSMMSQSWMGTDFTNDDLVKEISIVDDYDQTMLGEDKTGDRMCYKIQLIPKANTAVVWSKVVMWIDKKDYLQLKTESYDDDGKVANILTCSDIKMMGGKLLPTTMEIVPTDKPGHKTIIIYKSREFDIPISDDFFSTQNMKNPKQ
;
A
#
# COMPACT_ATOMS: atom_id res chain seq x y z
N MET A 1 31.36 27.73 -31.36
CA MET A 1 30.46 27.77 -30.19
C MET A 1 29.09 27.09 -30.40
N VAL A 2 28.67 26.76 -31.62
CA VAL A 2 27.32 26.16 -31.88
C VAL A 2 27.28 24.64 -31.71
N LYS A 3 28.39 23.91 -31.76
CA LYS A 3 28.44 22.44 -31.65
C LYS A 3 28.16 21.86 -30.23
N TYR A 4 28.38 22.67 -29.17
CA TYR A 4 28.20 22.20 -27.78
C TYR A 4 26.76 22.37 -27.26
N ILE A 5 25.95 23.25 -27.85
CA ILE A 5 24.56 23.49 -27.45
C ILE A 5 23.63 22.34 -27.90
N LEU A 6 23.93 21.73 -29.04
CA LEU A 6 23.11 20.58 -29.55
C LEU A 6 23.25 19.29 -28.74
N LEU A 7 24.41 19.05 -28.12
CA LEU A 7 24.62 17.86 -27.27
C LEU A 7 23.91 17.96 -25.90
N SER A 8 23.79 19.16 -25.34
CA SER A 8 23.11 19.36 -24.05
C SER A 8 21.58 19.20 -24.16
N VAL A 9 20.98 19.55 -25.30
CA VAL A 9 19.53 19.43 -25.53
C VAL A 9 19.12 17.94 -25.69
N LEU A 10 19.94 17.12 -26.31
CA LEU A 10 19.68 15.69 -26.46
C LEU A 10 19.72 14.93 -25.13
N TRP A 11 20.56 15.31 -24.19
CA TRP A 11 20.60 14.71 -22.86
C TRP A 11 19.38 15.07 -22.01
N PHE A 12 18.88 16.29 -22.15
CA PHE A 12 17.70 16.77 -21.41
C PHE A 12 16.41 16.08 -21.90
N THR A 13 16.25 15.90 -23.21
CA THR A 13 15.05 15.24 -23.77
C THR A 13 15.00 13.75 -23.40
N GLY A 14 16.13 13.05 -23.37
CA GLY A 14 16.21 11.66 -22.94
C GLY A 14 15.81 11.44 -21.49
N PHE A 15 16.20 12.35 -20.60
CA PHE A 15 15.84 12.26 -19.16
C PHE A 15 14.34 12.46 -18.92
N PHE A 16 13.73 13.44 -19.56
CA PHE A 16 12.28 13.69 -19.48
C PHE A 16 11.45 12.52 -20.04
N GLN A 17 11.89 11.90 -21.12
CA GLN A 17 11.21 10.76 -21.72
C GLN A 17 11.30 9.52 -20.81
N GLN A 18 12.41 9.29 -20.14
CA GLN A 18 12.63 8.20 -19.21
C GLN A 18 11.81 8.34 -17.94
N GLN A 19 11.68 9.56 -17.40
CA GLN A 19 10.88 9.87 -16.23
C GLN A 19 9.38 9.69 -16.51
N ASN A 20 8.89 10.16 -17.66
CA ASN A 20 7.50 9.97 -18.07
C ASN A 20 7.15 8.49 -18.21
N ASN A 21 8.06 7.67 -18.71
CA ASN A 21 7.86 6.22 -18.83
C ASN A 21 7.79 5.55 -17.44
N ALA A 22 8.67 5.91 -16.50
CA ALA A 22 8.67 5.37 -15.14
C ALA A 22 7.37 5.71 -14.39
N LYS A 23 6.90 6.98 -14.49
CA LYS A 23 5.64 7.42 -13.91
C LYS A 23 4.45 6.62 -14.45
N GLU A 24 4.40 6.41 -15.75
CA GLU A 24 3.32 5.67 -16.40
C GLU A 24 3.30 4.19 -15.98
N ILE A 25 4.46 3.54 -15.85
CA ILE A 25 4.55 2.16 -15.36
C ILE A 25 4.04 2.06 -13.92
N VAL A 26 4.43 2.98 -13.05
CA VAL A 26 3.95 3.03 -11.65
C VAL A 26 2.43 3.25 -11.62
N ARG A 27 1.89 4.15 -12.46
CA ARG A 27 0.45 4.42 -12.55
C ARG A 27 -0.33 3.16 -12.95
N ILE A 28 0.09 2.48 -14.01
CA ILE A 28 -0.56 1.24 -14.48
C ILE A 28 -0.54 0.18 -13.39
N SER A 29 0.59 0.02 -12.70
CA SER A 29 0.73 -0.94 -11.60
C SER A 29 -0.19 -0.62 -10.44
N ASP A 30 -0.26 0.65 -9.99
CA ASP A 30 -1.12 1.08 -8.89
C ASP A 30 -2.61 0.89 -9.21
N GLU A 31 -3.05 1.34 -10.38
CA GLU A 31 -4.45 1.18 -10.83
C GLU A 31 -4.85 -0.29 -10.95
N ARG A 32 -3.92 -1.16 -11.41
CA ARG A 32 -4.18 -2.59 -11.51
C ARG A 32 -4.42 -3.21 -10.14
N MET A 33 -3.60 -2.86 -9.15
CA MET A 33 -3.65 -3.42 -7.81
C MET A 33 -4.85 -2.93 -6.99
N ARG A 34 -5.30 -1.72 -7.24
CA ARG A 34 -6.30 -1.02 -6.42
C ARG A 34 -7.70 -1.02 -7.03
N GLY A 35 -7.84 -0.74 -8.34
CA GLY A 35 -9.12 -0.38 -8.96
C GLY A 35 -9.65 0.99 -8.48
N LYS A 36 -10.85 1.36 -8.90
CA LYS A 36 -11.53 2.59 -8.42
C LYS A 36 -12.14 2.38 -7.04
N SER A 37 -12.63 1.17 -6.79
CA SER A 37 -13.19 0.71 -5.52
C SER A 37 -12.98 -0.79 -5.41
N MET A 38 -12.99 -1.30 -4.19
CA MET A 38 -12.86 -2.74 -3.96
C MET A 38 -13.52 -3.15 -2.66
N LYS A 39 -13.89 -4.43 -2.58
CA LYS A 39 -14.21 -5.13 -1.34
C LYS A 39 -13.64 -6.55 -1.38
N GLY A 40 -13.50 -7.17 -0.23
CA GLY A 40 -13.06 -8.56 -0.17
C GLY A 40 -12.61 -9.01 1.20
N GLU A 41 -12.35 -10.31 1.28
CA GLU A 41 -11.84 -10.98 2.47
C GLU A 41 -10.34 -11.15 2.41
N MET A 42 -9.70 -11.01 3.57
CA MET A 42 -8.27 -11.28 3.72
C MET A 42 -7.94 -11.84 5.10
N ILE A 43 -6.83 -12.56 5.18
CA ILE A 43 -6.21 -12.94 6.43
C ILE A 43 -5.04 -11.99 6.68
N LEU A 44 -4.97 -11.45 7.88
CA LEU A 44 -3.84 -10.67 8.38
C LEU A 44 -3.10 -11.50 9.42
N LYS A 45 -1.81 -11.83 9.15
CA LYS A 45 -0.94 -12.53 10.10
C LYS A 45 0.14 -11.58 10.59
N VAL A 46 0.22 -11.43 11.91
CA VAL A 46 1.27 -10.69 12.60
C VAL A 46 2.19 -11.71 13.24
N VAL A 47 3.39 -11.86 12.71
CA VAL A 47 4.40 -12.79 13.20
C VAL A 47 5.42 -12.02 14.04
N ARG A 48 5.67 -12.52 15.23
CA ARG A 48 6.64 -12.00 16.19
C ARG A 48 7.45 -13.17 16.75
N PRO A 49 8.64 -12.95 17.31
CA PRO A 49 9.45 -14.04 17.86
C PRO A 49 8.71 -14.96 18.84
N GLU A 50 7.84 -14.38 19.68
CA GLU A 50 7.16 -15.11 20.74
C GLU A 50 5.74 -15.58 20.37
N TYR A 51 5.12 -15.02 19.32
CA TYR A 51 3.75 -15.35 18.94
C TYR A 51 3.43 -15.06 17.48
N THR A 52 2.38 -15.71 17.02
CA THR A 52 1.70 -15.34 15.76
C THR A 52 0.24 -15.05 16.07
N ARG A 53 -0.24 -13.89 15.61
CA ARG A 53 -1.66 -13.52 15.67
C ARG A 53 -2.23 -13.54 14.25
N GLU A 54 -3.39 -14.16 14.10
CA GLU A 54 -4.12 -14.21 12.83
C GLU A 54 -5.49 -13.59 13.00
N LEU A 55 -5.89 -12.78 12.02
CA LEU A 55 -7.19 -12.11 11.96
C LEU A 55 -7.81 -12.37 10.60
N ASP A 56 -9.08 -12.78 10.58
CA ASP A 56 -9.91 -12.74 9.37
C ASP A 56 -10.55 -11.38 9.27
N LEU A 57 -10.38 -10.73 8.13
CA LEU A 57 -10.83 -9.37 7.89
C LEU A 57 -11.73 -9.31 6.65
N TYR A 58 -12.71 -8.44 6.68
CA TYR A 58 -13.41 -7.96 5.49
C TYR A 58 -13.10 -6.48 5.27
N SER A 59 -12.83 -6.09 4.04
CA SER A 59 -12.46 -4.71 3.72
C SER A 59 -13.26 -4.15 2.56
N TRP A 60 -13.52 -2.84 2.63
CA TRP A 60 -14.05 -2.00 1.56
C TRP A 60 -13.10 -0.82 1.38
N ALA A 61 -12.86 -0.43 0.14
CA ALA A 61 -12.07 0.76 -0.17
C ALA A 61 -12.61 1.48 -1.40
N LYS A 62 -12.40 2.81 -1.44
CA LYS A 62 -12.72 3.66 -2.60
C LYS A 62 -11.63 4.71 -2.76
N GLY A 63 -10.92 4.62 -3.89
CA GLY A 63 -9.73 5.45 -4.12
C GLY A 63 -8.68 5.30 -3.03
N THR A 64 -8.02 6.38 -2.69
CA THR A 64 -7.07 6.51 -1.57
C THR A 64 -7.71 7.12 -0.32
N GLU A 65 -8.91 7.66 -0.45
CA GLU A 65 -9.56 8.48 0.59
C GLU A 65 -10.40 7.68 1.59
N PHE A 66 -10.96 6.54 1.17
CA PHE A 66 -11.92 5.81 1.98
C PHE A 66 -11.52 4.35 2.13
N SER A 67 -11.52 3.86 3.36
CA SER A 67 -11.47 2.44 3.66
C SER A 67 -12.23 2.11 4.94
N LEU A 68 -12.83 0.94 4.96
CA LEU A 68 -13.45 0.35 6.14
C LEU A 68 -12.99 -1.10 6.23
N VAL A 69 -12.48 -1.49 7.37
CA VAL A 69 -12.03 -2.85 7.66
C VAL A 69 -12.78 -3.36 8.87
N GLU A 70 -13.36 -4.55 8.76
CA GLU A 70 -14.05 -5.25 9.83
C GLU A 70 -13.29 -6.52 10.21
N VAL A 71 -13.13 -6.76 11.50
CA VAL A 71 -12.58 -8.02 12.02
C VAL A 71 -13.69 -9.06 12.14
N LEU A 72 -13.55 -10.17 11.39
CA LEU A 72 -14.51 -11.29 11.39
C LEU A 72 -14.13 -12.36 12.42
N ALA A 73 -12.84 -12.56 12.65
CA ALA A 73 -12.27 -13.52 13.60
C ALA A 73 -10.91 -13.03 14.12
N PRO A 74 -10.47 -13.47 15.29
CA PRO A 74 -11.13 -14.37 16.26
C PRO A 74 -12.28 -13.71 17.04
N ALA A 75 -13.06 -14.51 17.74
CA ALA A 75 -14.26 -14.05 18.45
C ALA A 75 -14.03 -12.87 19.41
N LYS A 76 -12.86 -12.80 20.07
CA LYS A 76 -12.50 -11.72 20.99
C LYS A 76 -12.38 -10.35 20.32
N ASP A 77 -12.04 -10.32 19.03
CA ASP A 77 -11.82 -9.09 18.26
C ASP A 77 -12.96 -8.81 17.27
N LYS A 78 -13.89 -9.78 17.11
CA LYS A 78 -14.97 -9.75 16.11
C LYS A 78 -15.85 -8.51 16.23
N GLY A 79 -16.14 -7.89 15.10
CA GLY A 79 -16.94 -6.67 14.99
C GLY A 79 -16.16 -5.39 15.29
N THR A 80 -14.88 -5.48 15.67
CA THR A 80 -14.01 -4.31 15.68
C THR A 80 -13.84 -3.80 14.25
N THR A 81 -14.02 -2.50 14.04
CA THR A 81 -13.85 -1.90 12.73
C THR A 81 -12.92 -0.70 12.75
N TYR A 82 -12.26 -0.49 11.62
CA TYR A 82 -11.33 0.61 11.38
C TYR A 82 -11.82 1.37 10.15
N LEU A 83 -12.20 2.63 10.37
CA LEU A 83 -12.68 3.51 9.32
C LEU A 83 -11.62 4.57 9.00
N LYS A 84 -11.21 4.64 7.74
CA LYS A 84 -10.52 5.79 7.17
C LYS A 84 -11.49 6.60 6.34
N ARG A 85 -11.55 7.90 6.58
CA ARG A 85 -12.25 8.85 5.74
C ARG A 85 -11.36 10.07 5.54
N LYS A 86 -10.78 10.19 4.36
CA LYS A 86 -9.75 11.20 4.05
C LYS A 86 -8.58 11.10 5.05
N LYS A 87 -8.29 12.20 5.74
CA LYS A 87 -7.18 12.29 6.72
C LYS A 87 -7.55 11.85 8.14
N GLU A 88 -8.72 11.27 8.33
CA GLU A 88 -9.20 10.90 9.66
C GLU A 88 -9.39 9.40 9.77
N VAL A 89 -9.04 8.86 10.95
CA VAL A 89 -9.23 7.44 11.29
C VAL A 89 -10.08 7.33 12.56
N TRP A 90 -10.95 6.35 12.55
CA TRP A 90 -11.76 5.97 13.70
C TRP A 90 -11.70 4.47 13.90
N ASP A 91 -11.69 4.09 15.18
CA ASP A 91 -11.85 2.72 15.62
C ASP A 91 -13.20 2.56 16.28
N TRP A 92 -13.93 1.51 15.95
CA TRP A 92 -15.08 1.04 16.69
C TRP A 92 -14.72 -0.22 17.45
N VAL A 93 -14.91 -0.21 18.77
CA VAL A 93 -14.66 -1.35 19.64
C VAL A 93 -16.00 -1.82 20.22
N PRO A 94 -16.59 -2.93 19.73
CA PRO A 94 -17.93 -3.38 20.13
C PRO A 94 -18.06 -3.62 21.62
N THR A 95 -17.05 -4.23 22.25
CA THR A 95 -17.04 -4.54 23.68
C THR A 95 -17.09 -3.31 24.58
N LEU A 96 -16.69 -2.15 24.06
CA LEU A 96 -16.73 -0.88 24.77
C LEU A 96 -17.89 0.01 24.29
N GLU A 97 -18.57 -0.39 23.21
CA GLU A 97 -19.59 0.41 22.50
C GLU A 97 -19.11 1.83 22.17
N ARG A 98 -17.81 1.96 21.83
CA ARG A 98 -17.17 3.25 21.58
C ARG A 98 -16.61 3.38 20.20
N THR A 99 -16.91 4.51 19.57
CA THR A 99 -16.19 5.00 18.39
C THR A 99 -15.13 5.98 18.86
N ILE A 100 -13.87 5.71 18.54
CA ILE A 100 -12.70 6.48 18.96
C ILE A 100 -12.08 7.09 17.72
N LYS A 101 -12.03 8.42 17.64
CA LYS A 101 -11.24 9.11 16.62
C LYS A 101 -9.78 9.08 17.06
N LEU A 102 -8.89 8.59 16.19
CA LEU A 102 -7.46 8.55 16.49
C LEU A 102 -6.87 9.96 16.49
N PRO A 103 -6.28 10.42 17.62
CA PRO A 103 -5.62 11.70 17.66
C PRO A 103 -4.27 11.66 16.90
N PRO A 104 -3.71 12.81 16.47
CA PRO A 104 -2.44 12.88 15.77
C PRO A 104 -1.27 12.17 16.49
N SER A 105 -1.28 12.17 17.83
CA SER A 105 -0.25 11.48 18.63
C SER A 105 -0.25 9.96 18.51
N MET A 106 -1.33 9.36 18.03
CA MET A 106 -1.44 7.91 17.81
C MET A 106 -1.12 7.50 16.36
N MET A 107 -0.90 8.45 15.47
CA MET A 107 -0.72 8.13 14.05
C MET A 107 0.56 7.33 13.76
N SER A 108 1.63 7.54 14.53
CA SER A 108 2.87 6.77 14.43
C SER A 108 2.82 5.38 15.07
N GLN A 109 1.74 5.08 15.79
CA GLN A 109 1.58 3.77 16.43
C GLN A 109 1.25 2.69 15.39
N SER A 110 1.65 1.46 15.73
CA SER A 110 1.37 0.28 14.92
C SER A 110 -0.14 0.05 14.79
N TRP A 111 -0.62 -0.06 13.55
CA TRP A 111 -2.01 -0.44 13.29
C TRP A 111 -2.21 -1.92 13.59
N MET A 112 -3.13 -2.25 14.48
CA MET A 112 -3.46 -3.63 14.88
C MET A 112 -2.25 -4.49 15.31
N GLY A 113 -1.14 -3.88 15.71
CA GLY A 113 0.12 -4.58 16.05
C GLY A 113 0.91 -5.08 14.83
N THR A 114 0.56 -4.63 13.62
CA THR A 114 1.28 -4.94 12.38
C THR A 114 2.56 -4.13 12.24
N ASP A 115 3.27 -4.32 11.14
CA ASP A 115 4.42 -3.49 10.76
C ASP A 115 4.00 -2.25 9.93
N PHE A 116 2.68 -2.00 9.82
CA PHE A 116 2.09 -0.75 9.33
C PHE A 116 1.73 0.16 10.50
N THR A 117 1.83 1.47 10.30
CA THR A 117 1.36 2.48 11.26
C THR A 117 -0.06 2.94 10.93
N ASN A 118 -0.74 3.57 11.88
CA ASN A 118 -2.02 4.23 11.61
C ASN A 118 -1.87 5.33 10.55
N ASP A 119 -0.72 6.00 10.53
CA ASP A 119 -0.39 7.03 9.54
C ASP A 119 -0.30 6.45 8.11
N ASP A 120 0.23 5.23 7.94
CA ASP A 120 0.26 4.55 6.64
C ASP A 120 -1.14 4.31 6.06
N LEU A 121 -2.15 4.20 6.93
CA LEU A 121 -3.56 4.05 6.50
C LEU A 121 -4.18 5.36 6.04
N VAL A 122 -3.81 6.50 6.65
CA VAL A 122 -4.43 7.80 6.37
C VAL A 122 -3.72 8.59 5.29
N LYS A 123 -2.47 8.27 4.99
CA LYS A 123 -1.75 9.00 3.95
C LYS A 123 -2.46 8.85 2.61
N GLU A 124 -3.02 9.96 2.15
CA GLU A 124 -3.54 10.13 0.79
C GLU A 124 -2.39 10.25 -0.22
N ILE A 125 -1.26 9.59 0.07
CA ILE A 125 -0.07 9.70 -0.73
C ILE A 125 -0.24 8.87 -1.98
N SER A 126 -0.22 9.55 -3.10
CA SER A 126 -0.19 8.94 -4.41
C SER A 126 1.26 8.62 -4.78
N ILE A 127 1.61 7.34 -4.88
CA ILE A 127 2.93 6.93 -5.40
C ILE A 127 3.17 7.43 -6.84
N VAL A 128 2.11 7.87 -7.50
CA VAL A 128 2.14 8.42 -8.87
C VAL A 128 2.37 9.92 -8.87
N ASP A 129 1.71 10.67 -7.96
CA ASP A 129 1.67 12.13 -8.03
C ASP A 129 2.57 12.81 -6.99
N ASP A 130 2.80 12.16 -5.84
CA ASP A 130 3.55 12.73 -4.74
C ASP A 130 5.04 12.35 -4.74
N TYR A 131 5.46 11.54 -5.71
CA TYR A 131 6.86 11.15 -5.90
C TYR A 131 7.37 11.51 -7.30
N ASP A 132 8.66 11.67 -7.39
CA ASP A 132 9.41 11.70 -8.65
C ASP A 132 9.93 10.30 -8.94
N GLN A 133 9.51 9.72 -10.06
CA GLN A 133 9.85 8.37 -10.49
C GLN A 133 11.04 8.39 -11.44
N THR A 134 12.02 7.53 -11.19
CA THR A 134 13.20 7.36 -12.04
C THR A 134 13.42 5.89 -12.34
N MET A 135 13.57 5.56 -13.62
CA MET A 135 13.93 4.21 -14.04
C MET A 135 15.39 3.94 -13.67
N LEU A 136 15.62 2.91 -12.85
CA LEU A 136 16.96 2.43 -12.50
C LEU A 136 17.47 1.34 -13.46
N GLY A 137 16.57 0.76 -14.26
CA GLY A 137 16.88 -0.34 -15.17
C GLY A 137 15.93 -1.51 -15.00
N GLU A 138 16.43 -2.71 -15.23
CA GLU A 138 15.69 -3.96 -15.12
C GLU A 138 16.38 -4.89 -14.13
N ASP A 139 15.58 -5.71 -13.43
CA ASP A 139 16.07 -6.67 -12.45
C ASP A 139 15.10 -7.85 -12.35
N LYS A 140 15.52 -8.98 -11.80
CA LYS A 140 14.66 -10.14 -11.58
C LYS A 140 14.07 -10.15 -10.17
N THR A 141 12.80 -10.56 -10.11
CA THR A 141 12.12 -10.92 -8.84
C THR A 141 11.49 -12.29 -9.05
N GLY A 142 12.06 -13.33 -8.41
CA GLY A 142 11.76 -14.71 -8.76
C GLY A 142 12.06 -14.99 -10.24
N ASP A 143 11.10 -15.57 -10.97
CA ASP A 143 11.24 -15.89 -12.39
C ASP A 143 10.85 -14.73 -13.32
N ARG A 144 10.45 -13.58 -12.78
CA ARG A 144 9.91 -12.47 -13.56
C ARG A 144 10.91 -11.34 -13.74
N MET A 145 11.01 -10.85 -14.98
CA MET A 145 11.76 -9.63 -15.29
C MET A 145 10.91 -8.42 -14.90
N CYS A 146 11.50 -7.50 -14.15
CA CYS A 146 10.84 -6.33 -13.61
C CYS A 146 11.53 -5.05 -14.07
N TYR A 147 10.73 -4.00 -14.24
CA TYR A 147 11.23 -2.64 -14.18
C TYR A 147 11.63 -2.34 -12.72
N LYS A 148 12.83 -1.82 -12.52
CA LYS A 148 13.31 -1.33 -11.22
C LYS A 148 13.18 0.19 -11.23
N ILE A 149 12.31 0.73 -10.39
CA ILE A 149 11.96 2.15 -10.40
C ILE A 149 12.19 2.72 -9.01
N GLN A 150 12.93 3.83 -8.96
CA GLN A 150 13.12 4.63 -7.76
C GLN A 150 12.04 5.70 -7.66
N LEU A 151 11.53 5.91 -6.47
CA LEU A 151 10.57 6.96 -6.12
C LEU A 151 11.18 7.82 -5.02
N ILE A 152 11.34 9.11 -5.29
CA ILE A 152 11.78 10.11 -4.32
C ILE A 152 10.58 10.99 -3.99
N PRO A 153 10.22 11.18 -2.71
CA PRO A 153 9.11 12.04 -2.34
C PRO A 153 9.37 13.49 -2.78
N LYS A 154 8.36 14.14 -3.31
CA LYS A 154 8.41 15.56 -3.65
C LYS A 154 8.52 16.41 -2.39
N ALA A 155 9.07 17.61 -2.54
CA ALA A 155 9.13 18.58 -1.45
C ALA A 155 7.74 18.80 -0.82
N ASN A 156 7.68 18.80 0.51
CA ASN A 156 6.45 18.92 1.31
C ASN A 156 5.50 17.72 1.30
N THR A 157 5.90 16.58 0.74
CA THR A 157 5.15 15.33 0.91
C THR A 157 5.45 14.76 2.31
N ALA A 158 4.42 14.63 3.13
CA ALA A 158 4.56 14.09 4.50
C ALA A 158 4.68 12.56 4.44
N VAL A 159 5.88 12.06 4.21
CA VAL A 159 6.20 10.63 4.16
C VAL A 159 7.27 10.25 5.18
N VAL A 160 7.26 8.98 5.58
CA VAL A 160 8.26 8.43 6.51
C VAL A 160 9.53 8.00 5.78
N TRP A 161 9.41 7.62 4.50
CA TRP A 161 10.51 7.05 3.74
C TRP A 161 11.20 8.10 2.88
N SER A 162 12.51 8.21 3.01
CA SER A 162 13.32 9.14 2.18
C SER A 162 13.37 8.69 0.72
N LYS A 163 13.19 7.40 0.46
CA LYS A 163 13.21 6.78 -0.86
C LYS A 163 12.44 5.47 -0.84
N VAL A 164 11.82 5.14 -1.97
CA VAL A 164 11.22 3.82 -2.23
C VAL A 164 11.78 3.27 -3.54
N VAL A 165 12.06 1.98 -3.61
CA VAL A 165 12.42 1.29 -4.85
C VAL A 165 11.42 0.18 -5.10
N MET A 166 10.82 0.16 -6.30
CA MET A 166 9.81 -0.80 -6.70
C MET A 166 10.29 -1.71 -7.82
N TRP A 167 9.92 -2.98 -7.76
CA TRP A 167 10.06 -3.96 -8.83
C TRP A 167 8.68 -4.26 -9.40
N ILE A 168 8.43 -3.83 -10.62
CA ILE A 168 7.15 -3.99 -11.32
C ILE A 168 7.37 -4.93 -12.51
N ASP A 169 6.64 -6.04 -12.52
CA ASP A 169 6.70 -7.04 -13.59
C ASP A 169 6.45 -6.42 -14.96
N LYS A 170 7.32 -6.72 -15.91
CA LYS A 170 7.27 -6.15 -17.27
C LYS A 170 6.09 -6.62 -18.09
N LYS A 171 5.60 -7.84 -17.84
CA LYS A 171 4.53 -8.47 -18.61
C LYS A 171 3.16 -8.03 -18.15
N ASP A 172 2.93 -8.11 -16.83
CA ASP A 172 1.60 -7.93 -16.25
C ASP A 172 1.49 -6.67 -15.39
N TYR A 173 2.55 -5.87 -15.28
CA TYR A 173 2.61 -4.65 -14.46
C TYR A 173 2.25 -4.88 -12.99
N LEU A 174 2.59 -6.06 -12.46
CA LEU A 174 2.37 -6.40 -11.06
C LEU A 174 3.51 -5.85 -10.20
N GLN A 175 3.17 -5.19 -9.10
CA GLN A 175 4.15 -4.90 -8.06
C GLN A 175 4.54 -6.21 -7.40
N LEU A 176 5.83 -6.59 -7.46
CA LEU A 176 6.33 -7.83 -6.88
C LEU A 176 7.20 -7.61 -5.66
N LYS A 177 7.91 -6.49 -5.60
CA LYS A 177 8.76 -6.14 -4.48
C LYS A 177 8.83 -4.63 -4.31
N THR A 178 8.97 -4.19 -3.05
CA THR A 178 9.25 -2.79 -2.72
C THR A 178 10.25 -2.75 -1.56
N GLU A 179 11.23 -1.88 -1.66
CA GLU A 179 12.15 -1.54 -0.58
C GLU A 179 11.90 -0.10 -0.17
N SER A 180 11.65 0.13 1.12
CA SER A 180 11.51 1.46 1.71
C SER A 180 12.77 1.80 2.48
N TYR A 181 13.28 3.01 2.31
CA TYR A 181 14.54 3.48 2.87
C TYR A 181 14.29 4.58 3.89
N ASP A 182 15.02 4.53 5.00
CA ASP A 182 15.05 5.56 6.02
C ASP A 182 15.90 6.79 5.59
N ASP A 183 15.99 7.78 6.48
CA ASP A 183 16.76 9.02 6.23
C ASP A 183 18.27 8.78 6.18
N ASP A 184 18.77 7.68 6.78
CA ASP A 184 20.17 7.25 6.70
C ASP A 184 20.48 6.51 5.39
N GLY A 185 19.48 6.27 4.54
CA GLY A 185 19.61 5.54 3.28
C GLY A 185 19.71 4.02 3.45
N LYS A 186 19.35 3.49 4.62
CA LYS A 186 19.26 2.04 4.87
C LYS A 186 17.88 1.52 4.51
N VAL A 187 17.81 0.28 4.03
CA VAL A 187 16.53 -0.39 3.82
C VAL A 187 15.87 -0.63 5.17
N ALA A 188 14.72 -0.01 5.41
CA ALA A 188 13.96 -0.17 6.65
C ALA A 188 12.91 -1.28 6.54
N ASN A 189 12.21 -1.38 5.40
CA ASN A 189 11.20 -2.41 5.16
C ASN A 189 11.35 -3.01 3.77
N ILE A 190 11.07 -4.31 3.66
CA ILE A 190 10.95 -5.03 2.39
C ILE A 190 9.52 -5.59 2.31
N LEU A 191 8.76 -5.15 1.29
CA LEU A 191 7.48 -5.72 0.91
C LEU A 191 7.69 -6.65 -0.28
N THR A 192 7.18 -7.88 -0.17
CA THR A 192 7.19 -8.88 -1.26
C THR A 192 5.76 -9.29 -1.56
N CYS A 193 5.41 -9.36 -2.87
CA CYS A 193 4.11 -9.79 -3.35
C CYS A 193 4.26 -11.10 -4.14
N SER A 194 3.48 -12.12 -3.78
CA SER A 194 3.58 -13.48 -4.32
C SER A 194 2.21 -14.12 -4.56
N ASP A 195 2.18 -15.41 -4.92
CA ASP A 195 0.95 -16.16 -5.15
C ASP A 195 0.05 -15.51 -6.22
N ILE A 196 0.59 -15.34 -7.43
CA ILE A 196 -0.11 -14.64 -8.52
C ILE A 196 -1.24 -15.53 -9.04
N LYS A 197 -2.49 -15.04 -8.92
CA LYS A 197 -3.73 -15.75 -9.28
C LYS A 197 -4.74 -14.81 -9.91
N MET A 198 -5.71 -15.38 -10.63
CA MET A 198 -6.90 -14.63 -11.05
C MET A 198 -7.78 -14.36 -9.84
N MET A 199 -8.08 -13.07 -9.59
CA MET A 199 -8.93 -12.63 -8.49
C MET A 199 -9.70 -11.37 -8.90
N GLY A 200 -11.03 -11.39 -8.77
CA GLY A 200 -11.87 -10.27 -9.19
C GLY A 200 -11.72 -9.90 -10.67
N GLY A 201 -11.48 -10.89 -11.54
CA GLY A 201 -11.28 -10.67 -12.98
C GLY A 201 -9.91 -10.14 -13.38
N LYS A 202 -8.97 -9.98 -12.44
CA LYS A 202 -7.60 -9.48 -12.68
C LYS A 202 -6.56 -10.51 -12.23
N LEU A 203 -5.43 -10.61 -12.95
CA LEU A 203 -4.27 -11.36 -12.48
C LEU A 203 -3.54 -10.50 -11.43
N LEU A 204 -3.43 -11.00 -10.19
CA LEU A 204 -2.89 -10.24 -9.06
C LEU A 204 -2.08 -11.13 -8.11
N PRO A 205 -1.07 -10.60 -7.42
CA PRO A 205 -0.50 -11.27 -6.27
C PRO A 205 -1.55 -11.31 -5.14
N THR A 206 -1.70 -12.46 -4.53
CA THR A 206 -2.68 -12.69 -3.46
C THR A 206 -2.06 -12.74 -2.07
N THR A 207 -0.74 -12.76 -1.98
CA THR A 207 0.01 -12.72 -0.73
C THR A 207 0.95 -11.52 -0.74
N MET A 208 0.92 -10.72 0.33
CA MET A 208 1.82 -9.61 0.58
C MET A 208 2.51 -9.84 1.92
N GLU A 209 3.84 -9.83 1.94
CA GLU A 209 4.64 -9.95 3.16
C GLU A 209 5.51 -8.72 3.32
N ILE A 210 5.41 -8.05 4.47
CA ILE A 210 6.30 -6.94 4.86
C ILE A 210 7.21 -7.40 6.00
N VAL A 211 8.50 -7.16 5.83
CA VAL A 211 9.55 -7.51 6.79
C VAL A 211 10.35 -6.25 7.13
N PRO A 212 10.28 -5.75 8.38
CA PRO A 212 11.19 -4.72 8.86
C PRO A 212 12.61 -5.31 9.02
N THR A 213 13.61 -4.58 8.53
CA THR A 213 14.99 -5.08 8.50
C THR A 213 15.70 -4.94 9.86
N ASP A 214 15.22 -4.05 10.71
CA ASP A 214 15.75 -3.76 12.05
C ASP A 214 15.15 -4.63 13.16
N LYS A 215 14.14 -5.48 12.83
CA LYS A 215 13.39 -6.31 13.80
C LYS A 215 13.41 -7.79 13.41
N PRO A 216 14.49 -8.53 13.72
CA PRO A 216 14.58 -9.95 13.39
C PRO A 216 13.39 -10.75 13.91
N GLY A 217 12.81 -11.61 13.05
CA GLY A 217 11.66 -12.44 13.41
C GLY A 217 10.31 -11.73 13.35
N HIS A 218 10.27 -10.42 13.06
CA HIS A 218 9.04 -9.68 12.82
C HIS A 218 8.66 -9.73 11.35
N LYS A 219 7.37 -9.94 11.08
CA LYS A 219 6.77 -9.73 9.76
C LYS A 219 5.25 -9.62 9.86
N THR A 220 4.68 -8.98 8.86
CA THR A 220 3.23 -8.94 8.64
C THR A 220 2.93 -9.55 7.28
N ILE A 221 1.93 -10.45 7.24
CA ILE A 221 1.51 -11.12 6.00
C ILE A 221 0.02 -10.83 5.80
N ILE A 222 -0.33 -10.38 4.60
CA ILE A 222 -1.72 -10.24 4.13
C ILE A 222 -1.96 -11.29 3.05
N ILE A 223 -2.99 -12.12 3.23
CA ILE A 223 -3.42 -13.12 2.26
C ILE A 223 -4.84 -12.79 1.85
N TYR A 224 -5.04 -12.37 0.60
CA TYR A 224 -6.36 -12.10 0.05
C TYR A 224 -7.08 -13.40 -0.29
N LYS A 225 -8.27 -13.61 0.28
CA LYS A 225 -9.18 -14.73 -0.02
C LYS A 225 -10.09 -14.41 -1.20
N SER A 226 -10.60 -13.17 -1.25
CA SER A 226 -11.44 -12.69 -2.33
C SER A 226 -11.22 -11.19 -2.55
N ARG A 227 -11.46 -10.73 -3.78
CA ARG A 227 -11.52 -9.30 -4.15
C ARG A 227 -12.54 -9.11 -5.25
N GLU A 228 -13.36 -8.08 -5.11
CA GLU A 228 -14.22 -7.54 -6.16
C GLU A 228 -13.80 -6.10 -6.39
N PHE A 229 -13.69 -5.70 -7.66
CA PHE A 229 -13.21 -4.37 -8.04
C PHE A 229 -14.32 -3.57 -8.71
N ASP A 230 -14.13 -2.25 -8.70
CA ASP A 230 -14.96 -1.28 -9.41
C ASP A 230 -16.44 -1.40 -9.03
N ILE A 231 -16.70 -1.76 -7.76
CA ILE A 231 -18.03 -1.91 -7.18
C ILE A 231 -18.71 -0.55 -6.98
N PRO A 232 -20.03 -0.44 -7.15
CA PRO A 232 -20.75 0.78 -6.79
C PRO A 232 -20.79 0.91 -5.25
N ILE A 233 -20.07 1.87 -4.71
CA ILE A 233 -20.06 2.17 -3.29
C ILE A 233 -20.09 3.67 -3.06
N SER A 234 -21.03 4.16 -2.24
CA SER A 234 -21.18 5.57 -1.94
C SER A 234 -20.16 6.03 -0.87
N ASP A 235 -19.85 7.33 -0.85
CA ASP A 235 -19.01 7.91 0.20
C ASP A 235 -19.68 7.83 1.58
N ASP A 236 -21.03 7.82 1.63
CA ASP A 236 -21.80 7.70 2.87
C ASP A 236 -21.68 6.33 3.53
N PHE A 237 -21.33 5.29 2.74
CA PHE A 237 -20.99 3.99 3.30
C PHE A 237 -19.84 4.09 4.30
N PHE A 238 -18.86 4.94 4.04
CA PHE A 238 -17.70 5.16 4.90
C PHE A 238 -18.02 6.18 5.99
N SER A 239 -18.91 5.84 6.91
CA SER A 239 -19.38 6.71 8.00
C SER A 239 -19.20 6.06 9.36
N THR A 240 -19.06 6.88 10.40
CA THR A 240 -18.98 6.41 11.79
C THR A 240 -20.25 5.70 12.26
N GLN A 241 -21.38 5.93 11.60
CA GLN A 241 -22.62 5.20 11.85
C GLN A 241 -22.54 3.79 11.25
N ASN A 242 -22.13 3.68 9.98
CA ASN A 242 -22.09 2.40 9.29
C ASN A 242 -20.96 1.48 9.80
N MET A 243 -19.83 2.05 10.28
CA MET A 243 -18.73 1.24 10.79
C MET A 243 -19.12 0.35 11.99
N LYS A 244 -20.20 0.68 12.73
CA LYS A 244 -20.67 -0.13 13.86
C LYS A 244 -21.28 -1.47 13.45
N ASN A 245 -21.78 -1.57 12.23
CA ASN A 245 -22.35 -2.79 11.65
C ASN A 245 -22.38 -2.63 10.13
N PRO A 246 -21.23 -2.81 9.45
CA PRO A 246 -21.12 -2.58 8.01
C PRO A 246 -22.08 -3.48 7.23
N LYS A 247 -22.98 -2.86 6.47
CA LYS A 247 -23.90 -3.55 5.56
C LYS A 247 -23.83 -2.87 4.20
N GLN A 248 -23.63 -3.64 3.18
CA GLN A 248 -23.80 -3.23 1.77
C GLN A 248 -25.21 -3.50 1.31
#